data_428713dbb5325e323eefc1d6e0cfa1a9
#
_entry.id   428713dbb5325e323eefc1d6e0cfa1a9
#
_cell.length_a   1.000
_cell.length_b   1.000
_cell.length_c   1.000
_cell.angle_alpha   90.00
_cell.angle_beta   90.00
_cell.angle_gamma   90.00
#
_symmetry.space_group_name_H-M   'P 1'
#
loop_
_entity.id
_entity.type
_entity.pdbx_description
1 polymer ?
#
loop_
_entity_poly.entity_id
_entity_poly.type
_entity_poly.pdbx_seq_one_letter_code
_entity_poly.pdbx_strand_id
1 'polypeptide(L)'
;HYGAYAPLGYVKDPDKKGHLLVDSETRWIIEKIFDLAVHGRGAASITRILVEEKVPTPGWLNFQRYGTFANIYAGTPEEKAYAWTIAQVKSILKEETYIGHSVHNKQTNISFKNKKKVRKPKEEWYRVENTHEAIISEDVFRQVQEQICNRRRRQKNGTTQIFSGLVKCADCGWSLAYGVNSQNKNPYA
;
A
#
# COMPACT_ATOMS: atom_id res chain seq x y z
N HIS A 1 0.21 -19.67 -3.63
CA HIS A 1 1.51 -19.46 -4.30
C HIS A 1 1.67 -18.00 -4.69
N TYR A 2 2.82 -17.42 -4.39
CA TYR A 2 3.22 -16.14 -4.92
C TYR A 2 3.42 -16.24 -6.43
N GLY A 3 3.10 -15.17 -7.17
CA GLY A 3 3.22 -15.11 -8.62
C GLY A 3 4.64 -15.36 -9.14
N ALA A 4 4.95 -14.89 -10.34
CA ALA A 4 6.27 -15.07 -10.95
C ALA A 4 7.41 -14.52 -10.07
N TYR A 5 7.18 -13.38 -9.40
CA TYR A 5 8.17 -12.69 -8.56
C TYR A 5 7.73 -12.65 -7.09
N ALA A 6 8.72 -12.60 -6.18
CA ALA A 6 8.48 -12.30 -4.78
C ALA A 6 8.06 -10.82 -4.62
N PRO A 7 7.30 -10.48 -3.57
CA PRO A 7 7.09 -9.09 -3.17
C PRO A 7 8.42 -8.39 -2.86
N LEU A 8 8.46 -7.06 -3.01
CA LEU A 8 9.62 -6.25 -2.63
C LEU A 8 10.00 -6.52 -1.16
N GLY A 9 11.28 -6.61 -0.85
CA GLY A 9 11.77 -6.96 0.48
C GLY A 9 11.88 -8.46 0.74
N TYR A 10 11.44 -9.29 -0.21
CA TYR A 10 11.52 -10.75 -0.13
C TYR A 10 12.11 -11.36 -1.39
N VAL A 11 12.69 -12.55 -1.21
CA VAL A 11 13.05 -13.48 -2.28
C VAL A 11 12.33 -14.82 -2.07
N LYS A 12 12.16 -15.57 -3.15
CA LYS A 12 11.58 -16.92 -3.05
C LYS A 12 12.61 -17.87 -2.46
N ASP A 13 12.16 -18.69 -1.52
CA ASP A 13 12.98 -19.77 -0.97
C ASP A 13 13.24 -20.81 -2.08
N PRO A 14 14.50 -21.11 -2.41
CA PRO A 14 14.85 -22.09 -3.43
C PRO A 14 14.47 -23.53 -3.01
N ASP A 15 14.52 -23.80 -1.71
CA ASP A 15 14.32 -25.15 -1.17
C ASP A 15 12.85 -25.44 -0.86
N LYS A 16 12.09 -24.40 -0.52
CA LYS A 16 10.69 -24.56 -0.10
C LYS A 16 9.74 -23.76 -0.98
N LYS A 17 9.06 -24.45 -1.89
CA LYS A 17 8.11 -23.85 -2.81
C LYS A 17 6.97 -23.12 -2.07
N GLY A 18 6.83 -21.82 -2.37
CA GLY A 18 5.79 -20.97 -1.78
C GLY A 18 6.19 -20.29 -0.46
N HIS A 19 7.40 -20.52 0.03
CA HIS A 19 7.98 -19.80 1.15
C HIS A 19 8.73 -18.56 0.69
N LEU A 20 8.84 -17.55 1.53
CA LEU A 20 9.56 -16.31 1.30
C LEU A 20 10.66 -16.16 2.34
N LEU A 21 11.83 -15.70 1.88
CA LEU A 21 12.95 -15.29 2.72
C LEU A 21 13.10 -13.78 2.64
N VAL A 22 13.50 -13.14 3.74
CA VAL A 22 13.75 -11.70 3.77
C VAL A 22 14.97 -11.38 2.89
N ASP A 23 14.80 -10.41 2.01
CA ASP A 23 15.86 -9.92 1.13
C ASP A 23 16.62 -8.78 1.83
N SER A 24 17.83 -9.04 2.28
CA SER A 24 18.67 -8.05 2.99
C SER A 24 18.99 -6.80 2.14
N GLU A 25 19.00 -6.93 0.81
CA GLU A 25 19.31 -5.79 -0.08
C GLU A 25 18.14 -4.83 -0.25
N THR A 26 16.90 -5.30 -0.11
CA THR A 26 15.72 -4.49 -0.43
C THR A 26 14.72 -4.30 0.72
N ARG A 27 14.88 -5.04 1.85
CA ARG A 27 14.01 -4.91 3.03
C ARG A 27 13.94 -3.47 3.56
N TRP A 28 15.04 -2.74 3.52
CA TRP A 28 15.13 -1.37 4.01
C TRP A 28 14.15 -0.41 3.31
N ILE A 29 13.77 -0.70 2.05
CA ILE A 29 12.80 0.10 1.31
C ILE A 29 11.42 -0.02 1.96
N ILE A 30 11.04 -1.22 2.37
CA ILE A 30 9.79 -1.49 3.08
C ILE A 30 9.80 -0.84 4.45
N GLU A 31 10.88 -1.03 5.22
CA GLU A 31 11.05 -0.39 6.52
C GLU A 31 10.91 1.13 6.42
N LYS A 32 11.57 1.75 5.44
CA LYS A 32 11.48 3.19 5.18
C LYS A 32 10.05 3.66 4.83
N ILE A 33 9.33 2.92 3.98
CA ILE A 33 7.95 3.26 3.60
C ILE A 33 7.04 3.22 4.83
N PHE A 34 7.16 2.21 5.67
CA PHE A 34 6.36 2.08 6.89
C PHE A 34 6.76 3.08 7.95
N ASP A 35 8.04 3.36 8.13
CA ASP A 35 8.53 4.41 9.05
C ASP A 35 7.97 5.79 8.68
N LEU A 36 8.06 6.18 7.42
CA LEU A 36 7.46 7.43 6.93
C LEU A 36 5.94 7.47 7.16
N ALA A 37 5.26 6.33 6.99
CA ALA A 37 3.82 6.24 7.22
C ALA A 37 3.46 6.40 8.70
N VAL A 38 4.19 5.76 9.62
CA VAL A 38 4.03 5.91 11.08
C VAL A 38 4.18 7.37 11.50
N HIS A 39 5.14 8.08 10.91
CA HIS A 39 5.34 9.52 11.13
C HIS A 39 4.31 10.42 10.42
N GLY A 40 3.16 9.87 10.02
CA GLY A 40 2.02 10.60 9.48
C GLY A 40 2.17 11.05 8.01
N ARG A 41 3.22 10.61 7.30
CA ARG A 41 3.36 10.91 5.87
C ARG A 41 2.32 10.14 5.06
N GLY A 42 1.71 10.81 4.10
CA GLY A 42 0.78 10.15 3.21
C GLY A 42 1.43 9.51 2.00
N ALA A 43 0.74 8.57 1.36
CA ALA A 43 1.25 7.88 0.19
C ALA A 43 1.83 8.81 -0.89
N ALA A 44 1.20 9.96 -1.15
CA ALA A 44 1.72 10.95 -2.09
C ALA A 44 3.04 11.60 -1.63
N SER A 45 3.15 11.93 -0.32
CA SER A 45 4.38 12.48 0.26
C SER A 45 5.50 11.44 0.27
N ILE A 46 5.18 10.19 0.65
CA ILE A 46 6.13 9.07 0.62
C ILE A 46 6.63 8.84 -0.81
N THR A 47 5.74 8.80 -1.80
CA THR A 47 6.12 8.65 -3.20
C THR A 47 7.12 9.72 -3.64
N ARG A 48 6.87 11.00 -3.28
CA ARG A 48 7.78 12.10 -3.62
C ARG A 48 9.16 11.91 -2.98
N ILE A 49 9.21 11.55 -1.69
CA ILE A 49 10.47 11.29 -0.97
C ILE A 49 11.25 10.17 -1.64
N LEU A 50 10.60 9.05 -2.00
CA LEU A 50 11.25 7.93 -2.67
C LEU A 50 11.84 8.31 -4.03
N VAL A 51 11.16 9.17 -4.79
CA VAL A 51 11.65 9.70 -6.08
C VAL A 51 12.82 10.66 -5.87
N GLU A 52 12.71 11.61 -4.93
CA GLU A 52 13.76 12.58 -4.60
C GLU A 52 15.06 11.91 -4.13
N GLU A 53 14.93 10.85 -3.34
CA GLU A 53 16.08 10.08 -2.84
C GLU A 53 16.56 8.99 -3.81
N LYS A 54 15.99 8.92 -5.01
CA LYS A 54 16.34 7.92 -6.04
C LYS A 54 16.29 6.49 -5.52
N VAL A 55 15.23 6.16 -4.77
CA VAL A 55 15.00 4.78 -4.31
C VAL A 55 14.53 3.93 -5.50
N PRO A 56 15.17 2.78 -5.80
CA PRO A 56 14.80 1.97 -6.95
C PRO A 56 13.40 1.36 -6.82
N THR A 57 12.65 1.34 -7.91
CA THR A 57 11.32 0.72 -7.96
C THR A 57 11.40 -0.81 -7.99
N PRO A 58 10.36 -1.53 -7.53
CA PRO A 58 10.32 -3.00 -7.61
C PRO A 58 10.50 -3.53 -9.03
N GLY A 59 9.96 -2.82 -10.03
CA GLY A 59 10.10 -3.19 -11.45
C GLY A 59 11.55 -3.07 -11.94
N TRP A 60 12.25 -2.01 -11.54
CA TRP A 60 13.66 -1.83 -11.88
C TRP A 60 14.54 -2.90 -11.23
N LEU A 61 14.33 -3.21 -9.95
CA LEU A 61 15.07 -4.25 -9.24
C LEU A 61 14.87 -5.63 -9.89
N ASN A 62 13.64 -5.95 -10.31
CA ASN A 62 13.36 -7.18 -11.04
C ASN A 62 14.01 -7.19 -12.43
N PHE A 63 14.10 -6.04 -13.10
CA PHE A 63 14.82 -5.94 -14.38
C PHE A 63 16.31 -6.21 -14.18
N GLN A 64 16.94 -5.60 -13.19
CA GLN A 64 18.36 -5.81 -12.91
C GLN A 64 18.68 -7.25 -12.52
N ARG A 65 17.84 -7.88 -11.68
CA ARG A 65 18.10 -9.24 -11.16
C ARG A 65 17.75 -10.34 -12.16
N TYR A 66 16.68 -10.17 -12.92
CA TYR A 66 16.10 -11.25 -13.73
C TYR A 66 15.94 -10.89 -15.20
N GLY A 67 16.35 -9.70 -15.65
CA GLY A 67 16.13 -9.21 -17.02
C GLY A 67 14.67 -9.01 -17.41
N THR A 68 13.75 -9.04 -16.44
CA THR A 68 12.31 -8.90 -16.70
C THR A 68 11.92 -7.45 -16.89
N PHE A 69 10.79 -7.21 -17.58
CA PHE A 69 10.38 -5.85 -17.95
C PHE A 69 11.37 -5.11 -18.87
N ALA A 70 12.17 -5.86 -19.65
CA ALA A 70 13.13 -5.28 -20.60
C ALA A 70 12.46 -4.30 -21.59
N ASN A 71 11.22 -4.58 -21.99
CA ASN A 71 10.41 -3.69 -22.84
C ASN A 71 10.12 -2.31 -22.20
N ILE A 72 10.24 -2.18 -20.87
CA ILE A 72 10.01 -0.94 -20.14
C ILE A 72 11.33 -0.23 -19.81
N TYR A 73 12.35 -1.01 -19.45
CA TYR A 73 13.57 -0.48 -18.85
C TYR A 73 14.79 -0.52 -19.78
N ALA A 74 14.84 -1.46 -20.77
CA ALA A 74 15.96 -1.52 -21.69
C ALA A 74 16.00 -0.27 -22.58
N GLY A 75 17.14 0.42 -22.59
CA GLY A 75 17.35 1.64 -23.40
C GLY A 75 16.55 2.85 -22.95
N THR A 76 15.96 2.83 -21.75
CA THR A 76 15.23 3.99 -21.21
C THR A 76 16.10 4.80 -20.26
N PRO A 77 15.79 6.13 -20.06
CA PRO A 77 16.50 6.96 -19.10
C PRO A 77 16.47 6.37 -17.69
N GLU A 78 17.55 6.55 -16.95
CA GLU A 78 17.71 6.06 -15.57
C GLU A 78 16.60 6.58 -14.63
N GLU A 79 16.00 7.72 -14.96
CA GLU A 79 14.89 8.33 -14.20
C GLU A 79 13.70 7.38 -14.03
N LYS A 80 13.46 6.48 -14.99
CA LYS A 80 12.41 5.46 -14.86
C LYS A 80 12.67 4.42 -13.77
N ALA A 81 13.93 4.23 -13.40
CA ALA A 81 14.30 3.35 -12.30
C ALA A 81 13.67 3.79 -10.96
N TYR A 82 13.47 5.08 -10.80
CA TYR A 82 13.01 5.73 -9.56
C TYR A 82 11.57 6.26 -9.66
N ALA A 83 10.86 5.94 -10.74
CA ALA A 83 9.52 6.46 -11.01
C ALA A 83 8.44 5.75 -10.17
N TRP A 84 8.46 5.97 -8.85
CA TRP A 84 7.45 5.48 -7.94
C TRP A 84 6.08 6.09 -8.21
N THR A 85 5.04 5.29 -8.03
CA THR A 85 3.65 5.73 -8.13
C THR A 85 2.95 5.67 -6.77
N ILE A 86 1.98 6.57 -6.57
CA ILE A 86 1.15 6.56 -5.35
C ILE A 86 0.42 5.22 -5.18
N ALA A 87 0.06 4.57 -6.29
CA ALA A 87 -0.62 3.28 -6.27
C ALA A 87 0.28 2.17 -5.72
N GLN A 88 1.57 2.15 -6.08
CA GLN A 88 2.55 1.20 -5.54
C GLN A 88 2.71 1.37 -4.03
N VAL A 89 2.93 2.59 -3.54
CA VAL A 89 3.05 2.87 -2.10
C VAL A 89 1.78 2.47 -1.35
N LYS A 90 0.58 2.82 -1.88
CA LYS A 90 -0.69 2.39 -1.27
C LYS A 90 -0.86 0.87 -1.24
N SER A 91 -0.38 0.17 -2.24
CA SER A 91 -0.43 -1.30 -2.29
C SER A 91 0.47 -1.90 -1.21
N ILE A 92 1.71 -1.41 -1.10
CA ILE A 92 2.68 -1.84 -0.09
C ILE A 92 2.13 -1.64 1.32
N LEU A 93 1.62 -0.45 1.64
CA LEU A 93 1.08 -0.14 2.96
C LEU A 93 -0.13 -0.99 3.39
N LYS A 94 -0.80 -1.67 2.46
CA LYS A 94 -1.98 -2.53 2.71
C LYS A 94 -1.67 -4.02 2.63
N GLU A 95 -0.46 -4.40 2.29
CA GLU A 95 -0.12 -5.79 2.02
C GLU A 95 0.34 -6.50 3.30
N GLU A 96 -0.46 -7.47 3.76
CA GLU A 96 -0.21 -8.25 4.97
C GLU A 96 1.00 -9.19 4.86
N THR A 97 1.56 -9.35 3.67
CA THR A 97 2.80 -10.11 3.46
C THR A 97 3.95 -9.54 4.29
N TYR A 98 3.98 -8.22 4.53
CA TYR A 98 5.06 -7.58 5.30
C TYR A 98 5.02 -7.87 6.80
N ILE A 99 3.91 -8.40 7.31
CA ILE A 99 3.76 -8.90 8.69
C ILE A 99 3.79 -10.44 8.77
N GLY A 100 4.33 -11.11 7.75
CA GLY A 100 4.51 -12.56 7.74
C GLY A 100 3.28 -13.37 7.31
N HIS A 101 2.21 -12.74 6.84
CA HIS A 101 0.96 -13.41 6.46
C HIS A 101 0.83 -13.56 4.95
N SER A 102 0.30 -14.70 4.51
CA SER A 102 -0.03 -14.93 3.11
C SER A 102 -1.52 -14.79 2.87
N VAL A 103 -1.91 -13.85 2.00
CA VAL A 103 -3.32 -13.65 1.65
C VAL A 103 -3.54 -13.91 0.17
N HIS A 104 -4.36 -14.91 -0.12
CA HIS A 104 -4.66 -15.38 -1.46
C HIS A 104 -6.13 -15.22 -1.83
N ASN A 105 -6.49 -15.52 -3.08
CA ASN A 105 -7.86 -15.47 -3.58
C ASN A 105 -8.53 -14.09 -3.53
N LYS A 106 -7.72 -13.01 -3.53
CA LYS A 106 -8.21 -11.62 -3.47
C LYS A 106 -9.01 -11.21 -4.73
N GLN A 107 -8.78 -11.88 -5.85
CA GLN A 107 -9.36 -11.53 -7.16
C GLN A 107 -9.72 -12.79 -7.95
N THR A 108 -10.74 -12.68 -8.80
CA THR A 108 -11.11 -13.69 -9.79
C THR A 108 -11.37 -13.04 -11.15
N ASN A 109 -11.35 -13.82 -12.21
CA ASN A 109 -11.83 -13.36 -13.53
C ASN A 109 -13.35 -13.51 -13.57
N ILE A 110 -14.05 -12.62 -14.28
CA ILE A 110 -15.51 -12.71 -14.44
C ILE A 110 -15.91 -14.06 -15.07
N SER A 111 -15.15 -14.48 -16.10
CA SER A 111 -15.36 -15.76 -16.75
C SER A 111 -14.09 -16.21 -17.48
N PHE A 112 -14.08 -17.45 -18.01
CA PHE A 112 -12.98 -17.93 -18.86
C PHE A 112 -12.78 -17.07 -20.11
N LYS A 113 -13.85 -16.57 -20.71
CA LYS A 113 -13.80 -15.70 -21.89
C LYS A 113 -13.52 -14.24 -21.55
N ASN A 114 -14.00 -13.77 -20.40
CA ASN A 114 -13.79 -12.39 -19.94
C ASN A 114 -12.77 -12.37 -18.78
N LYS A 115 -11.52 -12.05 -19.12
CA LYS A 115 -10.39 -12.01 -18.19
C LYS A 115 -10.35 -10.74 -17.32
N LYS A 116 -11.40 -9.92 -17.34
CA LYS A 116 -11.50 -8.75 -16.43
C LYS A 116 -11.51 -9.24 -14.99
N LYS A 117 -10.57 -8.73 -14.20
CA LYS A 117 -10.41 -9.08 -12.79
C LYS A 117 -11.43 -8.33 -11.95
N VAL A 118 -12.11 -9.07 -11.08
CA VAL A 118 -13.03 -8.53 -10.06
C VAL A 118 -12.49 -8.90 -8.69
N ARG A 119 -12.53 -7.95 -7.77
CA ARG A 119 -12.12 -8.18 -6.39
C ARG A 119 -13.20 -8.96 -5.66
N LYS A 120 -12.80 -10.02 -4.98
CA LYS A 120 -13.69 -10.81 -4.14
C LYS A 120 -13.93 -10.14 -2.78
N PRO A 121 -15.07 -10.42 -2.13
CA PRO A 121 -15.31 -10.06 -0.74
C PRO A 121 -14.19 -10.59 0.15
N LYS A 122 -13.91 -9.90 1.27
CA LYS A 122 -12.81 -10.28 2.17
C LYS A 122 -13.04 -11.64 2.83
N GLU A 123 -14.27 -12.05 3.00
CA GLU A 123 -14.70 -13.33 3.58
C GLU A 123 -14.28 -14.54 2.74
N GLU A 124 -14.08 -14.32 1.43
CA GLU A 124 -13.60 -15.36 0.52
C GLU A 124 -12.08 -15.42 0.38
N TRP A 125 -11.34 -14.54 1.07
CA TRP A 125 -9.89 -14.53 1.00
C TRP A 125 -9.32 -15.65 1.88
N TYR A 126 -8.29 -16.33 1.37
CA TYR A 126 -7.53 -17.29 2.15
C TYR A 126 -6.36 -16.56 2.82
N ARG A 127 -6.45 -16.41 4.14
CA ARG A 127 -5.40 -15.83 4.98
C ARG A 127 -4.73 -16.95 5.76
N VAL A 128 -3.42 -17.07 5.63
CA VAL A 128 -2.57 -17.98 6.40
C VAL A 128 -1.55 -17.13 7.15
N GLU A 129 -1.55 -17.27 8.46
CA GLU A 129 -0.68 -16.50 9.36
C GLU A 129 0.71 -17.13 9.47
N ASN A 130 1.72 -16.30 9.74
CA ASN A 130 3.08 -16.72 10.08
C ASN A 130 3.69 -17.70 9.06
N THR A 131 3.51 -17.42 7.76
CA THR A 131 4.03 -18.26 6.68
C THR A 131 5.51 -17.99 6.36
N HIS A 132 6.03 -16.85 6.80
CA HIS A 132 7.40 -16.39 6.55
C HIS A 132 7.78 -15.30 7.57
N GLU A 133 9.06 -14.95 7.63
CA GLU A 133 9.57 -13.90 8.51
C GLU A 133 8.95 -12.54 8.16
N ALA A 134 8.47 -11.80 9.18
CA ALA A 134 7.92 -10.48 9.05
C ALA A 134 9.04 -9.42 8.91
N ILE A 135 8.89 -8.46 7.99
CA ILE A 135 9.77 -7.28 7.92
C ILE A 135 9.26 -6.20 8.88
N ILE A 136 7.95 -6.11 9.04
CA ILE A 136 7.27 -5.08 9.85
C ILE A 136 6.49 -5.77 10.96
N SER A 137 6.52 -5.21 12.19
CA SER A 137 5.70 -5.74 13.29
C SER A 137 4.21 -5.48 13.05
N GLU A 138 3.37 -6.35 13.61
CA GLU A 138 1.91 -6.18 13.52
C GLU A 138 1.42 -4.87 14.12
N ASP A 139 2.06 -4.39 15.20
CA ASP A 139 1.70 -3.12 15.84
C ASP A 139 1.93 -1.93 14.92
N VAL A 140 3.09 -1.87 14.26
CA VAL A 140 3.39 -0.83 13.27
C VAL A 140 2.42 -0.88 12.10
N PHE A 141 2.13 -2.08 11.60
CA PHE A 141 1.16 -2.25 10.51
C PHE A 141 -0.23 -1.78 10.92
N ARG A 142 -0.72 -2.18 12.10
CA ARG A 142 -2.03 -1.76 12.65
C ARG A 142 -2.11 -0.25 12.78
N GLN A 143 -1.10 0.39 13.38
CA GLN A 143 -1.02 1.85 13.51
C GLN A 143 -1.13 2.56 12.14
N VAL A 144 -0.44 2.05 11.13
CA VAL A 144 -0.51 2.59 9.76
C VAL A 144 -1.91 2.41 9.16
N GLN A 145 -2.58 1.24 9.36
CA GLN A 145 -3.95 1.03 8.88
C GLN A 145 -4.93 2.01 9.54
N GLU A 146 -4.83 2.22 10.85
CA GLU A 146 -5.66 3.18 11.58
C GLU A 146 -5.46 4.61 11.06
N GLN A 147 -4.22 5.02 10.82
CA GLN A 147 -3.93 6.34 10.24
C GLN A 147 -4.50 6.48 8.82
N ILE A 148 -4.44 5.43 8.00
CA ILE A 148 -5.03 5.42 6.64
C ILE A 148 -6.56 5.58 6.72
N CYS A 149 -7.21 4.87 7.65
CA CYS A 149 -8.66 4.93 7.85
C CYS A 149 -9.12 6.28 8.39
N ASN A 150 -8.36 6.85 9.34
CA ASN A 150 -8.71 8.09 10.05
C ASN A 150 -8.22 9.35 9.34
N ARG A 151 -7.69 9.25 8.13
CA ARG A 151 -7.07 10.36 7.44
C ARG A 151 -8.08 11.45 7.10
N ARG A 152 -7.87 12.63 7.68
CA ARG A 152 -8.71 13.83 7.44
C ARG A 152 -8.59 14.31 6.00
N ARG A 153 -9.71 14.56 5.34
CA ARG A 153 -9.74 15.24 4.04
C ARG A 153 -9.66 16.74 4.27
N ARG A 154 -8.73 17.42 3.62
CA ARG A 154 -8.73 18.89 3.58
C ARG A 154 -9.94 19.35 2.77
N GLN A 155 -10.67 20.34 3.27
CA GLN A 155 -11.73 21.00 2.52
C GLN A 155 -11.13 21.85 1.39
N LYS A 156 -11.92 22.19 0.36
CA LYS A 156 -11.48 23.01 -0.77
C LYS A 156 -10.94 24.39 -0.37
N ASN A 157 -11.42 24.93 0.73
CA ASN A 157 -11.01 26.23 1.30
C ASN A 157 -9.71 26.15 2.15
N GLY A 158 -9.07 25.00 2.22
CA GLY A 158 -7.83 24.80 3.00
C GLY A 158 -8.01 24.70 4.52
N THR A 159 -9.21 24.92 5.05
CA THR A 159 -9.50 24.82 6.49
C THR A 159 -9.78 23.36 6.89
N THR A 160 -9.26 22.96 8.04
CA THR A 160 -9.57 21.65 8.63
C THR A 160 -10.34 21.89 9.93
N GLN A 161 -11.60 21.44 9.98
CA GLN A 161 -12.39 21.54 11.20
C GLN A 161 -11.85 20.59 12.28
N ILE A 162 -11.92 21.01 13.55
CA ILE A 162 -11.34 20.29 14.72
C ILE A 162 -11.84 18.84 14.78
N PHE A 163 -13.13 18.61 14.50
CA PHE A 163 -13.75 17.29 14.56
C PHE A 163 -13.72 16.50 13.24
N SER A 164 -13.09 17.04 12.20
CA SER A 164 -13.03 16.38 10.88
C SER A 164 -12.31 15.03 10.97
N GLY A 165 -13.01 13.96 10.63
CA GLY A 165 -12.51 12.58 10.67
C GLY A 165 -12.54 11.92 12.07
N LEU A 166 -12.91 12.67 13.14
CA LEU A 166 -13.04 12.14 14.48
C LEU A 166 -14.47 11.70 14.81
N VAL A 167 -15.47 12.42 14.28
CA VAL A 167 -16.88 12.13 14.55
C VAL A 167 -17.38 11.06 13.55
N LYS A 168 -17.95 9.99 14.11
CA LYS A 168 -18.53 8.88 13.34
C LYS A 168 -20.01 8.74 13.66
N CYS A 169 -20.78 8.27 12.68
CA CYS A 169 -22.17 7.90 12.91
C CYS A 169 -22.24 6.71 13.87
N ALA A 170 -23.10 6.82 14.89
CA ALA A 170 -23.26 5.74 15.88
C ALA A 170 -23.86 4.46 15.25
N ASP A 171 -24.70 4.59 14.23
CA ASP A 171 -25.40 3.46 13.62
C ASP A 171 -24.54 2.73 12.58
N CYS A 172 -23.88 3.48 11.69
CA CYS A 172 -23.14 2.88 10.55
C CYS A 172 -21.62 3.02 10.63
N GLY A 173 -21.08 3.71 11.62
CA GLY A 173 -19.64 3.91 11.81
C GLY A 173 -18.95 4.81 10.77
N TRP A 174 -19.68 5.38 9.83
CA TRP A 174 -19.12 6.26 8.81
C TRP A 174 -18.69 7.61 9.39
N SER A 175 -17.60 8.15 8.88
CA SER A 175 -17.14 9.49 9.27
C SER A 175 -18.12 10.55 8.77
N LEU A 176 -18.53 11.42 9.69
CA LEU A 176 -19.39 12.55 9.37
C LEU A 176 -18.60 13.67 8.68
N ALA A 177 -19.20 14.28 7.67
CA ALA A 177 -18.62 15.42 6.98
C ALA A 177 -19.20 16.72 7.60
N TYR A 178 -18.32 17.68 7.85
CA TYR A 178 -18.75 19.03 8.23
C TYR A 178 -19.25 19.77 6.97
N GLY A 179 -20.48 20.23 7.01
CA GLY A 179 -21.06 21.07 5.97
C GLY A 179 -21.47 22.42 6.55
N VAL A 180 -21.10 23.52 5.90
CA VAL A 180 -21.61 24.86 6.19
C VAL A 180 -22.80 25.10 5.30
N ASN A 181 -23.96 25.35 5.89
CA ASN A 181 -25.12 25.81 5.12
C ASN A 181 -24.89 27.28 4.75
N SER A 182 -24.60 27.52 3.47
CA SER A 182 -24.31 28.87 2.95
C SER A 182 -25.53 29.80 2.97
N GLN A 183 -26.74 29.25 3.20
CA GLN A 183 -27.97 30.04 3.32
C GLN A 183 -28.20 30.59 4.74
N ASN A 184 -27.55 29.99 5.74
CA ASN A 184 -27.62 30.50 7.12
C ASN A 184 -26.43 31.39 7.41
N LYS A 185 -26.67 32.69 7.62
CA LYS A 185 -25.65 33.67 8.04
C LYS A 185 -25.14 33.41 9.45
N ASN A 186 -25.81 32.53 10.20
CA ASN A 186 -25.35 32.14 11.54
C ASN A 186 -24.84 30.69 11.49
N PRO A 187 -23.53 30.46 11.61
CA PRO A 187 -22.92 29.11 11.55
C PRO A 187 -23.23 28.25 12.80
N TYR A 188 -23.91 28.80 13.82
CA TYR A 188 -24.22 28.15 15.09
C TYR A 188 -25.73 27.96 15.34
N ALA A 189 -26.56 28.18 14.35
CA ALA A 189 -28.01 27.95 14.45
C ALA A 189 -28.43 26.62 13.83
#